data_7efee006e5485ee5b687979200f3e6e3
#
_entry.id   7efee006e5485ee5b687979200f3e6e3
#
_cell.length_a   1.000
_cell.length_b   1.000
_cell.length_c   1.000
_cell.angle_alpha   90.00
_cell.angle_beta   90.00
_cell.angle_gamma   90.00
#
_symmetry.space_group_name_H-M   'P 1'
#
loop_
_entity.id
_entity.type
_entity.pdbx_description
1 polymer ?
#
loop_
_entity_poly.entity_id
_entity_poly.type
_entity_poly.pdbx_seq_one_letter_code
_entity_poly.pdbx_strand_id
1 'polypeptide(L)'
;AAGLSSDIASSDLVSCHASLDAVLKSDAEPIDFVVLAVKPQMMAEAIAPFGQIERDDIVFLSIAAGLSCDWISRQLGGRGHIVRAMPNTPASVGAGITAIYASETIAEHQQEFCVSLLYAVGEVIIIPDEEMIDAVTALSGSGPAYVFLLAEAMESAGVKLGLPEALSKKLARGTVFGAGTLLMQDRSESSVLRENVTSKGGTTAAALSVLMREDALVKLVLAAMQNAKDRSRELGQ
;
A
#
# COMPACT_ATOMS: atom_id res chain seq x y z
N ALA A 1 17.44 -0.64 -14.33
CA ALA A 1 18.29 0.36 -13.65
C ALA A 1 17.79 1.82 -13.80
N ALA A 2 16.81 2.08 -14.66
CA ALA A 2 16.25 3.43 -14.83
C ALA A 2 15.26 3.73 -13.68
N GLY A 3 15.75 4.24 -12.56
CA GLY A 3 14.91 4.62 -11.41
C GLY A 3 15.58 4.54 -10.04
N LEU A 4 16.76 3.92 -9.93
CA LEU A 4 17.55 3.99 -8.70
C LEU A 4 18.23 5.36 -8.60
N SER A 5 18.18 5.98 -7.40
CA SER A 5 18.97 7.19 -7.16
C SER A 5 20.46 6.89 -7.34
N SER A 6 21.23 7.89 -7.78
CA SER A 6 22.69 7.75 -7.95
C SER A 6 23.40 7.25 -6.68
N ASP A 7 22.87 7.61 -5.53
CA ASP A 7 23.43 7.28 -4.21
C ASP A 7 23.28 5.78 -3.89
N ILE A 8 22.14 5.18 -4.27
CA ILE A 8 21.91 3.74 -4.09
C ILE A 8 22.75 2.94 -5.09
N ALA A 9 22.81 3.38 -6.35
CA ALA A 9 23.56 2.70 -7.41
C ALA A 9 25.11 2.73 -7.19
N SER A 10 25.62 3.63 -6.34
CA SER A 10 27.03 3.75 -5.99
C SER A 10 27.42 3.05 -4.67
N SER A 11 26.46 2.42 -3.98
CA SER A 11 26.72 1.70 -2.72
C SER A 11 27.40 0.36 -3.01
N ASP A 12 28.47 0.04 -2.28
CA ASP A 12 29.13 -1.28 -2.31
C ASP A 12 28.21 -2.41 -1.83
N LEU A 13 27.07 -2.06 -1.19
CA LEU A 13 26.07 -3.00 -0.69
C LEU A 13 24.98 -3.33 -1.73
N VAL A 14 24.97 -2.63 -2.88
CA VAL A 14 23.92 -2.80 -3.90
C VAL A 14 24.56 -3.06 -5.25
N SER A 15 24.16 -4.14 -5.89
CA SER A 15 24.54 -4.45 -7.27
C SER A 15 23.30 -4.48 -8.17
N CYS A 16 23.47 -4.01 -9.42
CA CYS A 16 22.40 -4.03 -10.42
C CYS A 16 22.73 -5.03 -11.52
N HIS A 17 21.81 -5.96 -11.75
CA HIS A 17 21.96 -7.00 -12.77
C HIS A 17 20.82 -6.92 -13.80
N ALA A 18 21.08 -7.33 -15.03
CA ALA A 18 20.10 -7.31 -16.11
C ALA A 18 19.08 -8.46 -16.03
N SER A 19 19.44 -9.54 -15.34
CA SER A 19 18.60 -10.74 -15.19
C SER A 19 19.00 -11.53 -13.95
N LEU A 20 18.13 -12.45 -13.50
CA LEU A 20 18.45 -13.40 -12.44
C LEU A 20 19.65 -14.28 -12.80
N ASP A 21 19.76 -14.73 -14.05
CA ASP A 21 20.93 -15.49 -14.53
C ASP A 21 22.24 -14.74 -14.31
N ALA A 22 22.24 -13.43 -14.48
CA ALA A 22 23.40 -12.60 -14.22
C ALA A 22 23.74 -12.53 -12.72
N VAL A 23 22.71 -12.53 -11.85
CA VAL A 23 22.89 -12.61 -10.38
C VAL A 23 23.50 -13.96 -10.01
N LEU A 24 22.91 -15.07 -10.48
CA LEU A 24 23.34 -16.43 -10.15
C LEU A 24 24.74 -16.79 -10.66
N LYS A 25 25.23 -16.08 -11.68
CA LYS A 25 26.59 -16.23 -12.22
C LYS A 25 27.61 -15.27 -11.60
N SER A 26 27.16 -14.33 -10.78
CA SER A 26 28.05 -13.46 -10.01
C SER A 26 28.61 -14.20 -8.79
N ASP A 27 29.70 -13.70 -8.21
CA ASP A 27 30.25 -14.19 -6.94
C ASP A 27 29.41 -13.73 -5.73
N ALA A 28 28.11 -13.46 -5.93
CA ALA A 28 27.22 -13.03 -4.88
C ALA A 28 26.90 -14.19 -3.93
N GLU A 29 26.62 -13.84 -2.67
CA GLU A 29 26.10 -14.77 -1.67
C GLU A 29 24.78 -15.43 -2.16
N PRO A 30 24.44 -16.61 -1.67
CA PRO A 30 23.19 -17.26 -2.01
C PRO A 30 21.99 -16.36 -1.73
N ILE A 31 21.00 -16.41 -2.61
CA ILE A 31 19.77 -15.62 -2.44
C ILE A 31 18.92 -16.23 -1.32
N ASP A 32 18.70 -15.50 -0.24
CA ASP A 32 17.86 -15.92 0.89
C ASP A 32 16.48 -15.23 0.86
N PHE A 33 16.41 -14.07 0.19
CA PHE A 33 15.21 -13.24 0.19
C PHE A 33 15.00 -12.57 -1.18
N VAL A 34 13.76 -12.55 -1.63
CA VAL A 34 13.37 -11.96 -2.92
C VAL A 34 12.17 -11.03 -2.73
N VAL A 35 12.30 -9.76 -3.12
CA VAL A 35 11.17 -8.84 -3.20
C VAL A 35 10.59 -8.85 -4.61
N LEU A 36 9.37 -9.32 -4.75
CA LEU A 36 8.62 -9.34 -6.00
C LEU A 36 7.86 -8.02 -6.18
N ALA A 37 8.54 -7.03 -6.78
CA ALA A 37 8.05 -5.65 -6.98
C ALA A 37 7.72 -5.36 -8.45
N VAL A 38 7.19 -6.33 -9.16
CA VAL A 38 6.77 -6.21 -10.56
C VAL A 38 5.24 -6.11 -10.65
N LYS A 39 4.74 -5.60 -11.79
CA LYS A 39 3.29 -5.58 -12.03
C LYS A 39 2.73 -7.00 -12.07
N PRO A 40 1.48 -7.26 -11.63
CA PRO A 40 0.89 -8.59 -11.61
C PRO A 40 0.99 -9.32 -12.96
N GLN A 41 0.80 -8.62 -14.08
CA GLN A 41 0.85 -9.18 -15.43
C GLN A 41 2.25 -9.68 -15.84
N MET A 42 3.30 -9.21 -15.18
CA MET A 42 4.70 -9.61 -15.44
C MET A 42 5.19 -10.65 -14.44
N MET A 43 4.38 -11.01 -13.45
CA MET A 43 4.83 -11.82 -12.32
C MET A 43 5.25 -13.23 -12.75
N ALA A 44 4.49 -13.89 -13.61
CA ALA A 44 4.81 -15.24 -14.09
C ALA A 44 6.19 -15.29 -14.77
N GLU A 45 6.49 -14.31 -15.61
CA GLU A 45 7.79 -14.19 -16.30
C GLU A 45 8.92 -13.91 -15.30
N ALA A 46 8.67 -13.01 -14.34
CA ALA A 46 9.66 -12.61 -13.33
C ALA A 46 10.01 -13.76 -12.36
N ILE A 47 9.05 -14.62 -12.03
CA ILE A 47 9.22 -15.73 -11.07
C ILE A 47 9.80 -16.97 -11.75
N ALA A 48 9.51 -17.24 -13.02
CA ALA A 48 9.86 -18.48 -13.72
C ALA A 48 11.32 -18.93 -13.53
N PRO A 49 12.33 -18.04 -13.56
CA PRO A 49 13.73 -18.44 -13.35
C PRO A 49 14.02 -19.00 -11.94
N PHE A 50 13.27 -18.56 -10.91
CA PHE A 50 13.44 -19.04 -9.55
C PHE A 50 12.98 -20.49 -9.36
N GLY A 51 12.06 -20.99 -10.17
CA GLY A 51 11.62 -22.38 -10.16
C GLY A 51 12.72 -23.39 -10.48
N GLN A 52 13.87 -22.94 -11.01
CA GLN A 52 15.06 -23.76 -11.30
C GLN A 52 16.05 -23.80 -10.14
N ILE A 53 15.85 -22.98 -9.11
CA ILE A 53 16.74 -22.95 -7.94
C ILE A 53 16.32 -24.09 -6.99
N GLU A 54 17.25 -25.02 -6.72
CA GLU A 54 17.01 -26.17 -5.84
C GLU A 54 17.18 -25.78 -4.36
N ARG A 55 16.46 -24.74 -3.92
CA ARG A 55 16.40 -24.30 -2.52
C ARG A 55 14.94 -24.05 -2.13
N ASP A 56 14.56 -24.56 -0.96
CA ASP A 56 13.20 -24.46 -0.44
C ASP A 56 13.06 -23.37 0.64
N ASP A 57 14.18 -22.80 1.09
CA ASP A 57 14.26 -21.87 2.22
C ASP A 57 14.22 -20.38 1.80
N ILE A 58 14.12 -20.08 0.51
CA ILE A 58 14.04 -18.71 0.00
C ILE A 58 12.71 -18.09 0.39
N VAL A 59 12.75 -16.88 0.95
CA VAL A 59 11.56 -16.09 1.26
C VAL A 59 11.20 -15.16 0.09
N PHE A 60 9.97 -15.23 -0.37
CA PHE A 60 9.44 -14.36 -1.42
C PHE A 60 8.44 -13.38 -0.83
N LEU A 61 8.80 -12.11 -0.78
CA LEU A 61 7.92 -11.01 -0.39
C LEU A 61 7.29 -10.38 -1.63
N SER A 62 5.99 -10.62 -1.85
CA SER A 62 5.25 -10.03 -2.97
C SER A 62 4.51 -8.77 -2.53
N ILE A 63 4.70 -7.67 -3.26
CA ILE A 63 3.91 -6.44 -3.10
C ILE A 63 2.88 -6.25 -4.23
N ALA A 64 2.64 -7.29 -5.03
CA ALA A 64 1.71 -7.24 -6.15
C ALA A 64 0.27 -7.47 -5.70
N ALA A 65 -0.65 -6.64 -6.21
CA ALA A 65 -2.08 -6.82 -5.98
C ALA A 65 -2.62 -8.08 -6.70
N GLY A 66 -3.61 -8.73 -6.11
CA GLY A 66 -4.39 -9.80 -6.74
C GLY A 66 -3.78 -11.20 -6.69
N LEU A 67 -2.47 -11.36 -6.67
CA LEU A 67 -1.81 -12.67 -6.74
C LEU A 67 -1.71 -13.33 -5.36
N SER A 68 -2.27 -14.53 -5.19
CA SER A 68 -2.27 -15.27 -3.92
C SER A 68 -0.94 -15.98 -3.65
N CYS A 69 -0.70 -16.31 -2.36
CA CYS A 69 0.43 -17.16 -1.96
C CYS A 69 0.42 -18.49 -2.72
N ASP A 70 -0.75 -19.10 -2.87
CA ASP A 70 -0.92 -20.35 -3.61
C ASP A 70 -0.59 -20.20 -5.10
N TRP A 71 -1.01 -19.09 -5.74
CA TRP A 71 -0.64 -18.81 -7.13
C TRP A 71 0.89 -18.67 -7.27
N ILE A 72 1.54 -17.88 -6.39
CA ILE A 72 2.99 -17.67 -6.42
C ILE A 72 3.72 -19.00 -6.17
N SER A 73 3.29 -19.77 -5.18
CA SER A 73 3.88 -21.07 -4.86
C SER A 73 3.81 -22.03 -6.06
N ARG A 74 2.68 -22.10 -6.76
CA ARG A 74 2.56 -22.92 -7.99
C ARG A 74 3.55 -22.51 -9.07
N GLN A 75 3.78 -21.21 -9.27
CA GLN A 75 4.78 -20.72 -10.23
C GLN A 75 6.22 -21.10 -9.84
N LEU A 76 6.47 -21.25 -8.54
CA LEU A 76 7.77 -21.69 -7.98
C LEU A 76 7.91 -23.21 -7.88
N GLY A 77 6.96 -23.99 -8.43
CA GLY A 77 6.98 -25.45 -8.35
C GLY A 77 6.67 -26.00 -6.96
N GLY A 78 5.91 -25.28 -6.14
CA GLY A 78 5.55 -25.63 -4.77
C GLY A 78 6.65 -25.33 -3.74
N ARG A 79 7.67 -24.57 -4.12
CA ARG A 79 8.82 -24.22 -3.27
C ARG A 79 8.72 -22.80 -2.74
N GLY A 80 9.56 -22.50 -1.73
CA GLY A 80 9.71 -21.18 -1.13
C GLY A 80 8.65 -20.81 -0.10
N HIS A 81 9.01 -19.84 0.70
CA HIS A 81 8.20 -19.28 1.76
C HIS A 81 7.64 -17.95 1.28
N ILE A 82 6.32 -17.76 1.32
CA ILE A 82 5.68 -16.62 0.67
C ILE A 82 5.05 -15.69 1.70
N VAL A 83 5.41 -14.41 1.61
CA VAL A 83 4.76 -13.31 2.31
C VAL A 83 4.11 -12.39 1.29
N ARG A 84 2.83 -12.10 1.47
CA ARG A 84 2.14 -11.04 0.71
C ARG A 84 2.12 -9.77 1.50
N ALA A 85 2.49 -8.68 0.86
CA ALA A 85 2.39 -7.36 1.42
C ALA A 85 1.55 -6.46 0.51
N MET A 86 0.74 -5.61 1.12
CA MET A 86 -0.02 -4.58 0.43
C MET A 86 0.35 -3.22 0.98
N PRO A 87 1.44 -2.62 0.48
CA PRO A 87 1.81 -1.24 0.79
C PRO A 87 0.90 -0.23 0.08
N ASN A 88 1.09 1.04 0.41
CA ASN A 88 0.45 2.13 -0.32
C ASN A 88 1.46 3.23 -0.68
N THR A 89 1.07 4.12 -1.60
CA THR A 89 1.98 5.14 -2.17
C THR A 89 2.58 6.12 -1.16
N PRO A 90 1.98 6.47 0.00
CA PRO A 90 2.65 7.27 1.02
C PRO A 90 3.95 6.68 1.58
N ALA A 91 4.23 5.41 1.34
CA ALA A 91 5.52 4.77 1.61
C ALA A 91 6.71 5.55 1.02
N SER A 92 6.51 6.21 -0.13
CA SER A 92 7.56 7.03 -0.77
C SER A 92 8.04 8.23 0.06
N VAL A 93 7.28 8.61 1.09
CA VAL A 93 7.61 9.68 2.03
C VAL A 93 7.68 9.19 3.49
N GLY A 94 7.82 7.89 3.69
CA GLY A 94 7.91 7.27 5.02
C GLY A 94 6.60 7.28 5.82
N ALA A 95 5.47 7.53 5.18
CA ALA A 95 4.14 7.59 5.80
C ALA A 95 3.21 6.50 5.25
N GLY A 96 3.79 5.37 4.82
CA GLY A 96 3.05 4.23 4.32
C GLY A 96 2.32 3.47 5.42
N ILE A 97 1.33 2.69 5.01
CA ILE A 97 0.77 1.60 5.81
C ILE A 97 0.77 0.35 4.95
N THR A 98 1.31 -0.73 5.48
CA THR A 98 1.44 -2.00 4.78
C THR A 98 0.79 -3.10 5.58
N ALA A 99 -0.21 -3.78 5.01
CA ALA A 99 -0.66 -5.05 5.59
C ALA A 99 0.19 -6.19 5.02
N ILE A 100 0.54 -7.15 5.88
CA ILE A 100 1.23 -8.37 5.47
C ILE A 100 0.45 -9.61 5.92
N TYR A 101 0.47 -10.61 5.05
CA TYR A 101 0.06 -11.98 5.33
C TYR A 101 1.25 -12.90 5.08
N ALA A 102 1.57 -13.74 6.06
CA ALA A 102 2.61 -14.75 5.95
C ALA A 102 1.95 -16.13 5.78
N SER A 103 2.38 -16.90 4.77
CA SER A 103 1.91 -18.28 4.61
C SER A 103 2.34 -19.15 5.79
N GLU A 104 1.67 -20.28 5.99
CA GLU A 104 1.92 -21.20 7.13
C GLU A 104 3.36 -21.75 7.17
N THR A 105 4.08 -21.68 6.05
CA THR A 105 5.47 -22.16 5.95
C THR A 105 6.50 -21.14 6.43
N ILE A 106 6.09 -19.89 6.70
CA ILE A 106 6.97 -18.81 7.15
C ILE A 106 7.32 -19.00 8.62
N ALA A 107 8.62 -19.03 8.94
CA ALA A 107 9.09 -19.01 10.31
C ALA A 107 8.99 -17.59 10.91
N GLU A 108 8.88 -17.53 12.25
CA GLU A 108 8.71 -16.25 12.97
C GLU A 108 9.81 -15.23 12.63
N HIS A 109 11.08 -15.64 12.62
CA HIS A 109 12.20 -14.75 12.28
C HIS A 109 12.16 -14.23 10.83
N GLN A 110 11.61 -15.01 9.88
CA GLN A 110 11.44 -14.60 8.49
C GLN A 110 10.32 -13.55 8.39
N GLN A 111 9.22 -13.74 9.13
CA GLN A 111 8.15 -12.76 9.22
C GLN A 111 8.64 -11.46 9.86
N GLU A 112 9.39 -11.53 10.95
CA GLU A 112 9.99 -10.38 11.62
C GLU A 112 10.92 -9.60 10.68
N PHE A 113 11.71 -10.30 9.86
CA PHE A 113 12.55 -9.67 8.85
C PHE A 113 11.72 -8.89 7.82
N CYS A 114 10.62 -9.48 7.30
CA CYS A 114 9.69 -8.80 6.40
C CYS A 114 9.08 -7.55 7.02
N VAL A 115 8.65 -7.64 8.29
CA VAL A 115 8.12 -6.51 9.06
C VAL A 115 9.17 -5.40 9.16
N SER A 116 10.39 -5.74 9.57
CA SER A 116 11.48 -4.78 9.72
C SER A 116 11.80 -4.06 8.40
N LEU A 117 11.87 -4.80 7.30
CA LEU A 117 12.11 -4.25 5.98
C LEU A 117 11.03 -3.24 5.55
N LEU A 118 9.77 -3.59 5.74
CA LEU A 118 8.63 -2.77 5.34
C LEU A 118 8.41 -1.59 6.30
N TYR A 119 8.79 -1.75 7.57
CA TYR A 119 8.71 -0.67 8.57
C TYR A 119 9.59 0.55 8.22
N ALA A 120 10.62 0.35 7.42
CA ALA A 120 11.46 1.45 6.92
C ALA A 120 10.69 2.51 6.10
N VAL A 121 9.51 2.16 5.58
CA VAL A 121 8.68 3.04 4.73
C VAL A 121 7.31 3.36 5.33
N GLY A 122 7.04 2.94 6.58
CA GLY A 122 5.80 3.23 7.28
C GLY A 122 5.38 2.14 8.26
N GLU A 123 4.13 2.18 8.68
CA GLU A 123 3.55 1.22 9.62
C GLU A 123 3.28 -0.14 8.95
N VAL A 124 3.46 -1.23 9.69
CA VAL A 124 3.19 -2.60 9.22
C VAL A 124 2.18 -3.27 10.13
N ILE A 125 1.16 -3.88 9.52
CA ILE A 125 0.10 -4.62 10.22
C ILE A 125 0.09 -6.06 9.72
N ILE A 126 0.21 -7.02 10.62
CA ILE A 126 0.06 -8.44 10.30
C ILE A 126 -1.43 -8.78 10.31
N ILE A 127 -1.91 -9.38 9.22
CA ILE A 127 -3.29 -9.86 9.12
C ILE A 127 -3.32 -11.40 9.21
N PRO A 128 -4.35 -11.96 9.87
CA PRO A 128 -4.42 -13.40 10.12
C PRO A 128 -4.85 -14.21 8.89
N ASP A 129 -5.45 -13.58 7.89
CA ASP A 129 -6.10 -14.25 6.78
C ASP A 129 -5.76 -13.59 5.45
N GLU A 130 -5.31 -14.38 4.47
CA GLU A 130 -4.98 -13.90 3.13
C GLU A 130 -6.17 -13.25 2.41
N GLU A 131 -7.40 -13.75 2.65
CA GLU A 131 -8.61 -13.21 2.03
C GLU A 131 -8.88 -11.74 2.40
N MET A 132 -8.28 -11.25 3.48
CA MET A 132 -8.38 -9.85 3.89
C MET A 132 -7.61 -8.90 2.96
N ILE A 133 -6.61 -9.39 2.22
CA ILE A 133 -5.75 -8.56 1.35
C ILE A 133 -6.56 -7.76 0.33
N ASP A 134 -7.63 -8.32 -0.23
CA ASP A 134 -8.46 -7.58 -1.20
C ASP A 134 -9.21 -6.40 -0.56
N ALA A 135 -9.68 -6.58 0.67
CA ALA A 135 -10.31 -5.50 1.43
C ALA A 135 -9.27 -4.44 1.85
N VAL A 136 -8.07 -4.87 2.25
CA VAL A 136 -6.93 -4.00 2.52
C VAL A 136 -6.55 -3.21 1.26
N THR A 137 -6.48 -3.85 0.11
CA THR A 137 -6.21 -3.19 -1.18
C THR A 137 -7.22 -2.10 -1.45
N ALA A 138 -8.51 -2.37 -1.25
CA ALA A 138 -9.58 -1.40 -1.42
C ALA A 138 -9.49 -0.24 -0.42
N LEU A 139 -9.14 -0.51 0.86
CA LEU A 139 -9.11 0.49 1.91
C LEU A 139 -7.82 1.33 1.89
N SER A 140 -6.66 0.68 1.98
CA SER A 140 -5.37 1.36 2.15
C SER A 140 -4.53 1.42 0.88
N GLY A 141 -4.56 0.38 0.04
CA GLY A 141 -3.85 0.37 -1.24
C GLY A 141 -4.35 1.44 -2.19
N SER A 142 -5.67 1.47 -2.39
CA SER A 142 -6.37 2.46 -3.23
C SER A 142 -6.69 3.78 -2.49
N GLY A 143 -6.71 3.75 -1.16
CA GLY A 143 -7.11 4.84 -0.28
C GLY A 143 -6.45 6.20 -0.57
N PRO A 144 -5.15 6.28 -0.84
CA PRO A 144 -4.51 7.55 -1.18
C PRO A 144 -5.19 8.28 -2.34
N ALA A 145 -5.67 7.55 -3.36
CA ALA A 145 -6.38 8.16 -4.49
C ALA A 145 -7.71 8.81 -4.06
N TYR A 146 -8.39 8.24 -3.07
CA TYR A 146 -9.64 8.82 -2.53
C TYR A 146 -9.37 10.15 -1.81
N VAL A 147 -8.28 10.20 -1.05
CA VAL A 147 -7.84 11.40 -0.34
C VAL A 147 -7.38 12.48 -1.33
N PHE A 148 -6.68 12.09 -2.41
CA PHE A 148 -6.29 13.03 -3.46
C PHE A 148 -7.50 13.60 -4.20
N LEU A 149 -8.50 12.77 -4.50
CA LEU A 149 -9.75 13.21 -5.11
C LEU A 149 -10.54 14.16 -4.17
N LEU A 150 -10.54 13.88 -2.85
CA LEU A 150 -11.14 14.78 -1.88
C LEU A 150 -10.43 16.15 -1.87
N ALA A 151 -9.10 16.16 -1.89
CA ALA A 151 -8.32 17.40 -1.97
C ALA A 151 -8.65 18.18 -3.24
N GLU A 152 -8.71 17.52 -4.39
CA GLU A 152 -9.09 18.11 -5.69
C GLU A 152 -10.52 18.71 -5.65
N ALA A 153 -11.47 17.98 -5.07
CA ALA A 153 -12.83 18.47 -4.91
C ALA A 153 -12.89 19.71 -4.00
N MET A 154 -12.12 19.75 -2.91
CA MET A 154 -12.01 20.90 -2.03
C MET A 154 -11.35 22.10 -2.74
N GLU A 155 -10.29 21.87 -3.53
CA GLU A 155 -9.64 22.90 -4.35
C GLU A 155 -10.66 23.54 -5.31
N SER A 156 -11.40 22.71 -6.05
CA SER A 156 -12.41 23.17 -7.01
C SER A 156 -13.55 23.93 -6.34
N ALA A 157 -14.05 23.42 -5.20
CA ALA A 157 -15.10 24.06 -4.44
C ALA A 157 -14.66 25.44 -3.90
N GLY A 158 -13.45 25.54 -3.36
CA GLY A 158 -12.90 26.82 -2.87
C GLY A 158 -12.85 27.89 -3.94
N VAL A 159 -12.44 27.54 -5.16
CA VAL A 159 -12.46 28.49 -6.30
C VAL A 159 -13.89 28.94 -6.62
N LYS A 160 -14.86 28.00 -6.67
CA LYS A 160 -16.27 28.33 -6.91
C LYS A 160 -16.88 29.20 -5.82
N LEU A 161 -16.34 29.15 -4.61
CA LEU A 161 -16.73 29.99 -3.47
C LEU A 161 -16.01 31.34 -3.45
N GLY A 162 -15.17 31.65 -4.47
CA GLY A 162 -14.52 32.93 -4.65
C GLY A 162 -13.08 33.05 -4.17
N LEU A 163 -12.46 31.93 -3.75
CA LEU A 163 -11.03 31.96 -3.41
C LEU A 163 -10.16 31.97 -4.67
N PRO A 164 -9.03 32.71 -4.68
CA PRO A 164 -8.03 32.56 -5.71
C PRO A 164 -7.53 31.10 -5.81
N GLU A 165 -7.29 30.61 -7.02
CA GLU A 165 -6.91 29.21 -7.27
C GLU A 165 -5.70 28.76 -6.44
N ALA A 166 -4.61 29.53 -6.44
CA ALA A 166 -3.41 29.22 -5.67
C ALA A 166 -3.67 29.12 -4.16
N LEU A 167 -4.56 29.98 -3.63
CA LEU A 167 -4.94 29.97 -2.22
C LEU A 167 -5.81 28.75 -1.91
N SER A 168 -6.80 28.46 -2.75
CA SER A 168 -7.69 27.31 -2.60
C SER A 168 -6.89 26.01 -2.55
N LYS A 169 -5.95 25.83 -3.49
CA LYS A 169 -5.04 24.67 -3.54
C LYS A 169 -4.20 24.54 -2.26
N LYS A 170 -3.60 25.64 -1.79
CA LYS A 170 -2.78 25.62 -0.58
C LYS A 170 -3.60 25.25 0.66
N LEU A 171 -4.80 25.81 0.79
CA LEU A 171 -5.69 25.55 1.93
C LEU A 171 -6.21 24.12 1.92
N ALA A 172 -6.68 23.58 0.78
CA ALA A 172 -7.18 22.21 0.69
C ALA A 172 -6.11 21.18 1.07
N ARG A 173 -4.91 21.29 0.49
CA ARG A 173 -3.77 20.40 0.81
C ARG A 173 -3.33 20.49 2.26
N GLY A 174 -3.22 21.72 2.80
CA GLY A 174 -2.87 21.94 4.19
C GLY A 174 -3.91 21.35 5.15
N THR A 175 -5.19 21.45 4.82
CA THR A 175 -6.28 20.86 5.61
C THR A 175 -6.20 19.35 5.62
N VAL A 176 -6.03 18.70 4.46
CA VAL A 176 -5.89 17.24 4.37
C VAL A 176 -4.67 16.76 5.14
N PHE A 177 -3.52 17.42 4.96
CA PHE A 177 -2.29 17.07 5.68
C PHE A 177 -2.47 17.21 7.20
N GLY A 178 -3.01 18.34 7.68
CA GLY A 178 -3.19 18.61 9.11
C GLY A 178 -4.19 17.64 9.75
N ALA A 179 -5.32 17.35 9.06
CA ALA A 179 -6.30 16.40 9.54
C ALA A 179 -5.73 14.97 9.59
N GLY A 180 -4.97 14.55 8.58
CA GLY A 180 -4.29 13.25 8.55
C GLY A 180 -3.25 13.13 9.66
N THR A 181 -2.45 14.18 9.89
CA THR A 181 -1.48 14.22 10.98
C THR A 181 -2.17 14.09 12.35
N LEU A 182 -3.27 14.81 12.54
CA LEU A 182 -4.04 14.75 13.78
C LEU A 182 -4.63 13.36 14.02
N LEU A 183 -5.19 12.72 12.99
CA LEU A 183 -5.70 11.33 13.05
C LEU A 183 -4.62 10.32 13.48
N MET A 184 -3.37 10.53 13.10
CA MET A 184 -2.26 9.63 13.46
C MET A 184 -1.70 9.91 14.87
N GLN A 185 -1.74 11.15 15.32
CA GLN A 185 -1.16 11.56 16.62
C GLN A 185 -2.16 11.43 17.78
N ASP A 186 -3.43 11.68 17.51
CA ASP A 186 -4.50 11.58 18.52
C ASP A 186 -5.09 10.15 18.47
N ARG A 187 -5.18 9.51 19.62
CA ARG A 187 -5.73 8.16 19.76
C ARG A 187 -7.26 8.12 19.87
N SER A 188 -7.91 9.27 19.81
CA SER A 188 -9.36 9.36 19.82
C SER A 188 -9.97 8.77 18.54
N GLU A 189 -11.17 8.23 18.68
CA GLU A 189 -11.94 7.80 17.52
C GLU A 189 -12.15 8.95 16.52
N SER A 190 -12.12 8.65 15.23
CA SER A 190 -12.33 9.66 14.17
C SER A 190 -13.65 10.43 14.31
N SER A 191 -14.69 9.78 14.85
CA SER A 191 -15.98 10.41 15.17
C SER A 191 -15.81 11.51 16.23
N VAL A 192 -15.02 11.26 17.28
CA VAL A 192 -14.75 12.20 18.34
C VAL A 192 -13.96 13.41 17.81
N LEU A 193 -12.94 13.17 17.00
CA LEU A 193 -12.17 14.27 16.36
C LEU A 193 -13.10 15.15 15.49
N ARG A 194 -14.01 14.53 14.72
CA ARG A 194 -15.01 15.26 13.93
C ARG A 194 -15.94 16.09 14.83
N GLU A 195 -16.43 15.53 15.93
CA GLU A 195 -17.29 16.21 16.89
C GLU A 195 -16.60 17.39 17.55
N ASN A 196 -15.34 17.24 17.93
CA ASN A 196 -14.54 18.30 18.59
C ASN A 196 -14.40 19.56 17.73
N VAL A 197 -14.45 19.44 16.40
CA VAL A 197 -14.40 20.56 15.46
C VAL A 197 -15.79 21.01 14.98
N THR A 198 -16.89 20.50 15.61
CA THR A 198 -18.26 20.72 15.16
C THR A 198 -19.08 21.42 16.27
N SER A 199 -19.06 22.74 16.30
CA SER A 199 -19.93 23.49 17.21
C SER A 199 -21.39 23.49 16.75
N LYS A 200 -22.31 23.48 17.73
CA LYS A 200 -23.76 23.52 17.45
C LYS A 200 -24.15 24.79 16.67
N GLY A 201 -24.74 24.62 15.51
CA GLY A 201 -25.15 25.72 14.63
C GLY A 201 -23.97 26.40 13.90
N GLY A 202 -22.75 25.86 14.00
CA GLY A 202 -21.58 26.39 13.31
C GLY A 202 -21.49 25.98 11.84
N THR A 203 -20.50 26.54 11.16
CA THR A 203 -20.23 26.29 9.72
C THR A 203 -19.92 24.82 9.44
N THR A 204 -19.15 24.16 10.33
CA THR A 204 -18.85 22.73 10.22
C THR A 204 -20.12 21.89 10.33
N ALA A 205 -21.01 22.20 11.27
CA ALA A 205 -22.28 21.49 11.41
C ALA A 205 -23.15 21.61 10.15
N ALA A 206 -23.21 22.81 9.54
CA ALA A 206 -23.93 23.02 8.30
C ALA A 206 -23.34 22.22 7.13
N ALA A 207 -22.02 22.18 6.99
CA ALA A 207 -21.35 21.37 5.96
C ALA A 207 -21.57 19.86 6.17
N LEU A 208 -21.42 19.37 7.40
CA LEU A 208 -21.65 17.96 7.73
C LEU A 208 -23.10 17.53 7.52
N SER A 209 -24.09 18.42 7.69
CA SER A 209 -25.49 18.10 7.40
C SER A 209 -25.74 17.73 5.93
N VAL A 210 -24.87 18.20 5.02
CA VAL A 210 -24.90 17.81 3.60
C VAL A 210 -24.17 16.48 3.39
N LEU A 211 -22.95 16.36 3.90
CA LEU A 211 -22.10 15.19 3.68
C LEU A 211 -22.65 13.92 4.35
N MET A 212 -23.33 14.07 5.49
CA MET A 212 -23.87 12.96 6.27
C MET A 212 -25.34 12.67 5.97
N ARG A 213 -26.00 13.47 5.14
CA ARG A 213 -27.41 13.29 4.81
C ARG A 213 -27.65 11.89 4.23
N GLU A 214 -28.54 11.13 4.89
CA GLU A 214 -28.88 9.76 4.48
C GLU A 214 -27.67 8.84 4.32
N ASP A 215 -26.60 9.07 5.09
CA ASP A 215 -25.31 8.38 5.00
C ASP A 215 -24.64 8.50 3.63
N ALA A 216 -24.85 9.62 2.92
CA ALA A 216 -24.42 9.80 1.53
C ALA A 216 -22.93 9.49 1.32
N LEU A 217 -22.05 10.08 2.14
CA LEU A 217 -20.61 9.84 2.02
C LEU A 217 -20.24 8.38 2.34
N VAL A 218 -20.84 7.80 3.36
CA VAL A 218 -20.59 6.40 3.77
C VAL A 218 -20.97 5.44 2.65
N LYS A 219 -22.17 5.63 2.07
CA LYS A 219 -22.65 4.81 0.95
C LYS A 219 -21.75 4.93 -0.28
N LEU A 220 -21.31 6.15 -0.60
CA LEU A 220 -20.43 6.40 -1.73
C LEU A 220 -19.06 5.72 -1.56
N VAL A 221 -18.46 5.88 -0.39
CA VAL A 221 -17.17 5.24 -0.06
C VAL A 221 -17.29 3.73 -0.08
N LEU A 222 -18.35 3.16 0.52
CA LEU A 222 -18.59 1.72 0.50
C LEU A 222 -18.70 1.18 -0.92
N ALA A 223 -19.47 1.85 -1.79
CA ALA A 223 -19.62 1.43 -3.18
C ALA A 223 -18.28 1.49 -3.94
N ALA A 224 -17.49 2.56 -3.75
CA ALA A 224 -16.19 2.69 -4.36
C ALA A 224 -15.21 1.59 -3.90
N MET A 225 -15.16 1.33 -2.59
CA MET A 225 -14.30 0.28 -2.01
C MET A 225 -14.74 -1.12 -2.44
N GLN A 226 -16.05 -1.38 -2.56
CA GLN A 226 -16.54 -2.66 -3.06
C GLN A 226 -16.06 -2.91 -4.50
N ASN A 227 -16.18 -1.93 -5.39
CA ASN A 227 -15.68 -2.03 -6.76
C ASN A 227 -14.15 -2.26 -6.79
N ALA A 228 -13.39 -1.59 -5.92
CA ALA A 228 -11.94 -1.79 -5.84
C ALA A 228 -11.58 -3.20 -5.35
N LYS A 229 -12.31 -3.72 -4.34
CA LYS A 229 -12.14 -5.09 -3.83
C LYS A 229 -12.46 -6.13 -4.91
N ASP A 230 -13.57 -5.97 -5.62
CA ASP A 230 -13.97 -6.88 -6.68
C ASP A 230 -12.92 -6.88 -7.81
N ARG A 231 -12.41 -5.69 -8.17
CA ARG A 231 -11.34 -5.59 -9.16
C ARG A 231 -10.03 -6.23 -8.71
N SER A 232 -9.69 -6.13 -7.42
CA SER A 232 -8.52 -6.83 -6.86
C SER A 232 -8.61 -8.34 -7.07
N ARG A 233 -9.78 -8.93 -6.81
CA ARG A 233 -10.05 -10.36 -7.04
C ARG A 233 -9.94 -10.77 -8.50
N GLU A 234 -10.48 -9.96 -9.41
CA GLU A 234 -10.38 -10.23 -10.86
C GLU A 234 -8.93 -10.23 -11.36
N LEU A 235 -8.07 -9.39 -10.81
CA LEU A 235 -6.65 -9.33 -11.18
C LEU A 235 -5.87 -10.58 -10.74
N GLY A 236 -6.40 -11.32 -9.77
CA GLY A 236 -5.80 -12.55 -9.24
C GLY A 236 -6.25 -13.83 -9.94
N GLN A 237 -7.20 -13.74 -10.88
CA GLN A 237 -7.70 -14.85 -11.69
C GLN A 237 -6.94 -14.95 -13.01
#